data_90ba108fe803cf1828df3ca7e45c2bbf
#
_entry.id   90ba108fe803cf1828df3ca7e45c2bbf
#
_cell.length_a   1.000
_cell.length_b   1.000
_cell.length_c   1.000
_cell.angle_alpha   90.00
_cell.angle_beta   90.00
_cell.angle_gamma   90.00
#
_symmetry.space_group_name_H-M   'P 1'
#
loop_
_entity.id
_entity.type
_entity.pdbx_description
1 polymer ?
#
loop_
_entity_poly.entity_id
_entity_poly.type
_entity_poly.pdbx_seq_one_letter_code
_entity_poly.pdbx_strand_id
1 'polypeptide(L)'
;LWRWDTDWFWCSKNLYVQNRPMRRLLGRKRLNSITYQKVMRWNTHWGITRRVGYLSGQHRESVIQDIDVPIDRAAEFLDFFHREIGIRPIWICPVGHCAQNEPYPLFPMAAESMYVNFGFWDGVKTKTKLPTGHFNRLIEQKVTELGGIKSLYSDAYFDEAEFWSIYEGDSYAALKAKYDPGDRLKNLYQKCVLRQ
;
A
#
# COMPACT_ATOMS: atom_id res chain seq x y z
N LEU A 1 15.66 6.11 16.10
CA LEU A 1 15.29 6.77 14.84
C LEU A 1 15.43 8.29 14.91
N TRP A 2 14.82 8.96 15.86
CA TRP A 2 14.87 10.43 15.97
C TRP A 2 16.27 11.02 16.22
N ARG A 3 17.23 10.24 16.74
CA ARG A 3 18.62 10.71 16.86
C ARG A 3 19.26 11.05 15.53
N TRP A 4 18.70 10.53 14.42
CA TRP A 4 19.32 10.62 13.10
C TRP A 4 18.59 11.59 12.18
N ASP A 5 17.47 12.15 12.62
CA ASP A 5 16.67 13.06 11.78
C ASP A 5 16.51 12.50 10.36
N THR A 6 16.19 11.22 10.30
CA THR A 6 15.99 10.48 9.07
C THR A 6 14.54 10.09 8.96
N ASP A 7 14.08 10.10 7.76
CA ASP A 7 12.78 9.58 7.38
C ASP A 7 12.67 8.09 7.78
N TRP A 8 11.51 7.75 8.32
CA TRP A 8 11.23 6.39 8.76
C TRP A 8 11.35 5.38 7.61
N PHE A 9 10.94 5.75 6.41
CA PHE A 9 11.03 4.91 5.21
C PHE A 9 12.48 4.58 4.85
N TRP A 10 13.36 5.57 4.88
CA TRP A 10 14.78 5.36 4.65
C TRP A 10 15.37 4.40 5.66
N CYS A 11 15.10 4.62 6.94
CA CYS A 11 15.60 3.78 8.03
C CYS A 11 15.08 2.35 7.92
N SER A 12 13.83 2.17 7.55
CA SER A 12 13.17 0.88 7.46
C SER A 12 13.67 0.02 6.29
N LYS A 13 14.16 0.64 5.22
CA LYS A 13 14.64 -0.07 4.02
C LYS A 13 16.05 -0.62 4.12
N ASN A 14 16.67 -0.60 5.28
CA ASN A 14 18.04 -1.09 5.47
C ASN A 14 19.10 -0.45 4.58
N LEU A 15 18.87 0.73 4.04
CA LEU A 15 19.83 1.43 3.19
C LEU A 15 20.94 2.03 4.03
N TYR A 16 21.81 1.19 4.56
CA TYR A 16 22.97 1.53 5.38
C TYR A 16 22.68 2.11 6.77
N VAL A 17 21.45 2.49 7.09
CA VAL A 17 21.08 3.12 8.37
C VAL A 17 21.20 2.13 9.53
N GLN A 18 20.92 0.86 9.29
CA GLN A 18 21.04 -0.20 10.31
C GLN A 18 22.49 -0.68 10.51
N ASN A 19 23.35 -0.42 9.53
CA ASN A 19 24.77 -0.74 9.64
C ASN A 19 25.48 0.37 10.41
N ARG A 20 25.93 0.09 11.64
CA ARG A 20 26.58 1.07 12.52
C ARG A 20 27.80 1.77 11.90
N PRO A 21 28.76 1.09 11.26
CA PRO A 21 29.86 1.74 10.58
C PRO A 21 29.42 2.66 9.45
N MET A 22 28.53 2.20 8.58
CA MET A 22 28.02 3.00 7.46
C MET A 22 27.21 4.22 7.94
N ARG A 23 26.43 4.06 9.00
CA ARG A 23 25.72 5.17 9.63
C ARG A 23 26.66 6.23 10.19
N ARG A 24 27.78 5.82 10.79
CA ARG A 24 28.82 6.76 11.26
C ARG A 24 29.49 7.49 10.09
N LEU A 25 29.81 6.77 9.02
CA LEU A 25 30.45 7.32 7.82
C LEU A 25 29.55 8.32 7.09
N LEU A 26 28.29 7.97 6.88
CA LEU A 26 27.35 8.83 6.13
C LEU A 26 26.83 10.01 6.98
N GLY A 27 26.64 9.80 8.29
CA GLY A 27 26.20 10.81 9.23
C GLY A 27 24.79 11.36 8.94
N ARG A 28 24.33 12.25 9.80
CA ARG A 28 22.98 12.89 9.69
C ARG A 28 22.79 13.69 8.42
N LYS A 29 23.84 14.35 7.93
CA LYS A 29 23.77 15.20 6.74
C LYS A 29 23.41 14.44 5.46
N ARG A 30 23.72 13.16 5.40
CA ARG A 30 23.44 12.31 4.22
C ARG A 30 22.27 11.36 4.40
N LEU A 31 21.92 11.04 5.64
CA LEU A 31 20.81 10.13 5.97
C LEU A 31 19.57 10.92 6.41
N ASN A 32 19.00 11.69 5.49
CA ASN A 32 17.79 12.49 5.74
C ASN A 32 16.82 12.39 4.56
N SER A 33 15.58 12.81 4.77
CA SER A 33 14.49 12.73 3.79
C SER A 33 14.80 13.44 2.48
N ILE A 34 15.52 14.57 2.52
CA ILE A 34 15.88 15.32 1.31
C ILE A 34 16.84 14.50 0.43
N THR A 35 17.85 13.91 1.03
CA THR A 35 18.81 13.04 0.33
C THR A 35 18.11 11.80 -0.22
N TYR A 36 17.23 11.18 0.57
CA TYR A 36 16.41 10.06 0.13
C TYR A 36 15.61 10.40 -1.12
N GLN A 37 14.86 11.48 -1.10
CA GLN A 37 14.06 11.92 -2.24
C GLN A 37 14.90 12.19 -3.49
N LYS A 38 16.07 12.82 -3.34
CA LYS A 38 16.98 13.06 -4.46
C LYS A 38 17.47 11.75 -5.08
N VAL A 39 17.88 10.80 -4.25
CA VAL A 39 18.35 9.47 -4.73
C VAL A 39 17.20 8.71 -5.41
N MET A 40 16.00 8.74 -4.84
CA MET A 40 14.84 8.07 -5.43
C MET A 40 14.43 8.71 -6.77
N ARG A 41 14.39 10.04 -6.87
CA ARG A 41 14.12 10.75 -8.15
C ARG A 41 15.16 10.42 -9.20
N TRP A 42 16.42 10.41 -8.82
CA TRP A 42 17.52 10.05 -9.72
C TRP A 42 17.39 8.59 -10.21
N ASN A 43 17.13 7.65 -9.30
CA ASN A 43 16.88 6.26 -9.65
C ASN A 43 15.67 6.09 -10.59
N THR A 44 14.59 6.81 -10.34
CA THR A 44 13.39 6.79 -11.19
C THR A 44 13.67 7.37 -12.56
N HIS A 45 14.36 8.50 -12.62
CA HIS A 45 14.73 9.17 -13.90
C HIS A 45 15.59 8.27 -14.79
N TRP A 46 16.61 7.63 -14.22
CA TRP A 46 17.52 6.77 -14.96
C TRP A 46 17.09 5.30 -15.04
N GLY A 47 16.07 4.90 -14.32
CA GLY A 47 15.56 3.54 -14.31
C GLY A 47 16.60 2.50 -13.87
N ILE A 48 17.54 2.86 -12.99
CA ILE A 48 18.70 2.03 -12.63
C ILE A 48 18.27 0.71 -12.02
N THR A 49 17.39 0.74 -11.01
CA THR A 49 16.88 -0.48 -10.38
C THR A 49 16.21 -1.39 -11.39
N ARG A 50 15.48 -0.83 -12.36
CA ARG A 50 14.81 -1.60 -13.43
C ARG A 50 15.83 -2.25 -14.37
N ARG A 51 16.88 -1.51 -14.77
CA ARG A 51 17.95 -2.03 -15.64
C ARG A 51 18.75 -3.14 -14.97
N VAL A 52 19.13 -2.95 -13.72
CA VAL A 52 19.82 -3.98 -12.92
C VAL A 52 18.94 -5.21 -12.75
N GLY A 53 17.65 -5.04 -12.48
CA GLY A 53 16.68 -6.14 -12.39
C GLY A 53 16.59 -6.92 -13.69
N TYR A 54 16.50 -6.24 -14.83
CA TYR A 54 16.49 -6.86 -16.15
C TYR A 54 17.76 -7.69 -16.43
N LEU A 55 18.93 -7.14 -16.14
CA LEU A 55 20.21 -7.82 -16.32
C LEU A 55 20.41 -9.01 -15.39
N SER A 56 19.80 -8.98 -14.21
CA SER A 56 19.87 -10.07 -13.22
C SER A 56 18.81 -11.15 -13.42
N GLY A 57 17.94 -11.03 -14.43
CA GLY A 57 16.81 -11.95 -14.65
C GLY A 57 15.79 -11.96 -13.50
N GLN A 58 15.78 -10.91 -12.68
CA GLN A 58 14.83 -10.76 -11.57
C GLN A 58 13.64 -9.89 -11.98
N HIS A 59 12.46 -10.40 -11.76
CA HIS A 59 11.22 -9.63 -11.85
C HIS A 59 10.89 -9.02 -10.49
N ARG A 60 10.38 -7.80 -10.49
CA ARG A 60 10.00 -7.09 -9.27
C ARG A 60 8.62 -6.49 -9.45
N GLU A 61 7.71 -6.83 -8.56
CA GLU A 61 6.42 -6.19 -8.44
C GLU A 61 6.44 -5.20 -7.28
N SER A 62 5.97 -3.97 -7.52
CA SER A 62 5.78 -2.98 -6.47
C SER A 62 4.52 -3.33 -5.69
N VAL A 63 4.64 -3.39 -4.36
CA VAL A 63 3.53 -3.65 -3.45
C VAL A 63 3.49 -2.53 -2.42
N ILE A 64 2.56 -1.61 -2.63
CA ILE A 64 2.33 -0.43 -1.79
C ILE A 64 0.85 -0.40 -1.49
N GLN A 65 0.48 -0.71 -0.25
CA GLN A 65 -0.92 -0.72 0.16
C GLN A 65 -1.04 -0.34 1.63
N ASP A 66 -2.18 0.25 1.98
CA ASP A 66 -2.74 0.26 3.32
C ASP A 66 -4.05 -0.51 3.29
N ILE A 67 -4.18 -1.42 4.21
CA ILE A 67 -5.36 -2.25 4.36
C ILE A 67 -5.82 -2.24 5.82
N ASP A 68 -7.10 -2.35 6.02
CA ASP A 68 -7.72 -2.44 7.34
C ASP A 68 -8.38 -3.80 7.48
N VAL A 69 -8.04 -4.52 8.55
CA VAL A 69 -8.58 -5.85 8.84
C VAL A 69 -9.17 -5.85 10.26
N PRO A 70 -10.32 -6.50 10.49
CA PRO A 70 -10.84 -6.66 11.84
C PRO A 70 -9.81 -7.23 12.80
N ILE A 71 -9.76 -6.72 14.03
CA ILE A 71 -8.69 -7.03 15.00
C ILE A 71 -8.57 -8.52 15.31
N ASP A 72 -9.67 -9.23 15.33
CA ASP A 72 -9.74 -10.68 15.55
C ASP A 72 -9.15 -11.50 14.40
N ARG A 73 -9.03 -10.90 13.22
CA ARG A 73 -8.43 -11.52 12.02
C ARG A 73 -7.03 -10.99 11.71
N ALA A 74 -6.52 -10.04 12.50
CA ALA A 74 -5.24 -9.38 12.25
C ALA A 74 -4.04 -10.33 12.27
N ALA A 75 -4.03 -11.30 13.19
CA ALA A 75 -2.97 -12.30 13.27
C ALA A 75 -2.94 -13.21 12.02
N GLU A 76 -4.11 -13.65 11.55
CA GLU A 76 -4.23 -14.47 10.34
C GLU A 76 -3.71 -13.71 9.11
N PHE A 77 -4.03 -12.43 8.99
CA PHE A 77 -3.47 -11.61 7.91
C PHE A 77 -1.94 -11.52 7.99
N LEU A 78 -1.36 -11.31 9.17
CA LEU A 78 0.09 -11.23 9.34
C LEU A 78 0.79 -12.55 8.98
N ASP A 79 0.24 -13.68 9.37
CA ASP A 79 0.78 -15.00 9.05
C ASP A 79 0.78 -15.24 7.54
N PHE A 80 -0.34 -14.93 6.87
CA PHE A 80 -0.44 -14.94 5.41
C PHE A 80 0.61 -14.01 4.79
N PHE A 81 0.67 -12.76 5.24
CA PHE A 81 1.55 -11.75 4.66
C PHE A 81 3.04 -12.12 4.80
N HIS A 82 3.44 -12.65 5.95
CA HIS A 82 4.81 -13.08 6.15
C HIS A 82 5.19 -14.28 5.27
N ARG A 83 4.27 -15.20 5.05
CA ARG A 83 4.51 -16.40 4.24
C ARG A 83 4.54 -16.12 2.75
N GLU A 84 3.56 -15.35 2.25
CA GLU A 84 3.35 -15.17 0.81
C GLU A 84 4.01 -13.91 0.23
N ILE A 85 4.15 -12.85 1.03
CA ILE A 85 4.64 -11.53 0.56
C ILE A 85 6.02 -11.22 1.13
N GLY A 86 6.22 -11.35 2.43
CA GLY A 86 7.50 -11.25 3.12
C GLY A 86 8.12 -9.84 3.18
N ILE A 87 7.39 -8.79 2.83
CA ILE A 87 7.86 -7.39 2.93
C ILE A 87 8.01 -7.00 4.40
N ARG A 88 9.07 -6.27 4.72
CA ARG A 88 9.34 -5.69 6.04
C ARG A 88 9.97 -4.31 5.88
N PRO A 89 9.73 -3.39 6.84
CA PRO A 89 8.78 -3.49 7.95
C PRO A 89 7.33 -3.34 7.48
N ILE A 90 6.40 -3.69 8.36
CA ILE A 90 4.97 -3.41 8.22
C ILE A 90 4.63 -2.31 9.22
N TRP A 91 3.92 -1.29 8.79
CA TRP A 91 3.27 -0.33 9.68
C TRP A 91 2.02 -0.99 10.27
N ILE A 92 1.80 -0.83 11.56
CA ILE A 92 0.65 -1.38 12.26
C ILE A 92 0.03 -0.25 13.08
N CYS A 93 -1.23 0.05 12.82
CA CYS A 93 -1.97 1.09 13.53
C CYS A 93 -3.37 0.61 13.87
N PRO A 94 -3.78 0.59 15.15
CA PRO A 94 -5.17 0.31 15.50
C PRO A 94 -6.05 1.48 15.06
N VAL A 95 -7.19 1.16 14.46
CA VAL A 95 -8.17 2.11 13.92
C VAL A 95 -9.55 1.75 14.46
N GLY A 96 -10.24 2.73 14.99
CA GLY A 96 -11.62 2.61 15.44
C GLY A 96 -12.54 3.57 14.70
N HIS A 97 -13.81 3.23 14.61
CA HIS A 97 -14.82 4.11 14.07
C HIS A 97 -15.02 5.31 15.02
N CYS A 98 -14.87 6.53 14.54
CA CYS A 98 -14.89 7.72 15.39
C CYS A 98 -16.31 8.28 15.65
N ALA A 99 -17.29 7.91 14.83
CA ALA A 99 -18.66 8.38 14.94
C ALA A 99 -19.61 7.17 14.95
N GLN A 100 -20.06 6.78 16.12
CA GLN A 100 -20.87 5.57 16.30
C GLN A 100 -22.20 5.55 15.51
N ASN A 101 -22.71 6.70 15.11
CA ASN A 101 -24.00 6.85 14.43
C ASN A 101 -23.89 7.29 12.96
N GLU A 102 -22.69 7.48 12.44
CA GLU A 102 -22.51 7.95 11.07
C GLU A 102 -21.96 6.81 10.17
N PRO A 103 -22.72 6.38 9.17
CA PRO A 103 -22.23 5.38 8.25
C PRO A 103 -21.21 5.99 7.28
N TYR A 104 -20.14 5.26 7.02
CA TYR A 104 -19.17 5.58 5.97
C TYR A 104 -19.30 4.56 4.82
N PRO A 105 -20.32 4.65 3.97
CA PRO A 105 -20.65 3.59 3.02
C PRO A 105 -19.55 3.31 2.01
N LEU A 106 -18.78 4.33 1.60
CA LEU A 106 -17.67 4.15 0.65
C LEU A 106 -16.40 3.55 1.26
N PHE A 107 -16.37 3.41 2.58
CA PHE A 107 -15.30 2.73 3.31
C PHE A 107 -15.90 2.02 4.52
N PRO A 108 -16.68 0.96 4.29
CA PRO A 108 -17.48 0.33 5.33
C PRO A 108 -16.60 -0.35 6.38
N MET A 109 -16.77 0.11 7.62
CA MET A 109 -16.18 -0.48 8.82
C MET A 109 -17.28 -0.65 9.85
N ALA A 110 -17.34 -1.81 10.51
CA ALA A 110 -18.33 -2.05 11.55
C ALA A 110 -18.09 -1.09 12.72
N ALA A 111 -19.14 -0.36 13.13
CA ALA A 111 -19.04 0.73 14.10
C ALA A 111 -18.52 0.28 15.47
N GLU A 112 -18.82 -0.95 15.89
CA GLU A 112 -18.44 -1.51 17.19
C GLU A 112 -17.15 -2.35 17.12
N SER A 113 -16.49 -2.42 15.95
CA SER A 113 -15.30 -3.21 15.75
C SER A 113 -14.06 -2.33 15.68
N MET A 114 -13.00 -2.82 16.31
CA MET A 114 -11.66 -2.26 16.08
C MET A 114 -11.03 -2.94 14.87
N TYR A 115 -10.37 -2.17 14.06
CA TYR A 115 -9.58 -2.63 12.92
C TYR A 115 -8.11 -2.41 13.17
N VAL A 116 -7.28 -3.15 12.46
CA VAL A 116 -5.84 -2.92 12.41
C VAL A 116 -5.48 -2.53 10.99
N ASN A 117 -4.98 -1.32 10.84
CA ASN A 117 -4.39 -0.85 9.59
C ASN A 117 -2.98 -1.42 9.45
N PHE A 118 -2.74 -2.09 8.33
CA PHE A 118 -1.42 -2.58 7.92
C PHE A 118 -0.95 -1.79 6.70
N GLY A 119 0.11 -1.00 6.89
CA GLY A 119 0.76 -0.26 5.82
C GLY A 119 2.10 -0.92 5.43
N PHE A 120 2.29 -1.12 4.14
CA PHE A 120 3.53 -1.69 3.62
C PHE A 120 3.87 -1.13 2.24
N TRP A 121 5.16 -1.01 1.97
CA TRP A 121 5.64 -0.46 0.70
C TRP A 121 7.03 -1.00 0.38
N ASP A 122 7.10 -1.86 -0.59
CA ASP A 122 8.34 -2.35 -1.19
C ASP A 122 8.04 -3.04 -2.53
N GLY A 123 8.98 -3.85 -2.99
CA GLY A 123 8.78 -4.71 -4.13
C GLY A 123 9.14 -6.15 -3.81
N VAL A 124 8.27 -7.05 -4.17
CA VAL A 124 8.53 -8.48 -4.13
C VAL A 124 9.34 -8.88 -5.36
N LYS A 125 10.43 -9.59 -5.15
CA LYS A 125 11.32 -10.06 -6.21
C LYS A 125 11.07 -11.54 -6.48
N THR A 126 10.96 -11.89 -7.75
CA THR A 126 10.79 -13.28 -8.19
C THR A 126 11.76 -13.61 -9.32
N LYS A 127 12.09 -14.88 -9.47
CA LYS A 127 12.84 -15.40 -10.63
C LYS A 127 11.93 -15.66 -11.82
N THR A 128 10.66 -15.90 -11.57
CA THR A 128 9.66 -16.21 -12.60
C THR A 128 8.83 -14.94 -12.85
N LYS A 129 8.54 -14.66 -14.11
CA LYS A 129 7.63 -13.60 -14.51
C LYS A 129 6.21 -14.01 -14.15
N LEU A 130 5.59 -13.27 -13.23
CA LEU A 130 4.21 -13.43 -12.82
C LEU A 130 3.31 -12.41 -13.55
N PRO A 131 2.00 -12.62 -13.59
CA PRO A 131 1.06 -11.61 -14.08
C PRO A 131 1.23 -10.28 -13.34
N THR A 132 0.97 -9.18 -14.03
CA THR A 132 1.02 -7.84 -13.41
C THR A 132 0.02 -7.75 -12.26
N GLY A 133 0.48 -7.27 -11.11
CA GLY A 133 -0.37 -7.14 -9.93
C GLY A 133 -0.60 -8.44 -9.16
N HIS A 134 0.15 -9.49 -9.41
CA HIS A 134 -0.03 -10.79 -8.77
C HIS A 134 -0.04 -10.70 -7.24
N PHE A 135 0.98 -10.11 -6.63
CA PHE A 135 1.06 -10.00 -5.17
C PHE A 135 0.07 -8.98 -4.62
N ASN A 136 -0.17 -7.90 -5.34
CA ASN A 136 -1.19 -6.94 -4.96
C ASN A 136 -2.57 -7.58 -4.94
N ARG A 137 -2.91 -8.34 -5.98
CA ARG A 137 -4.19 -9.05 -6.06
C ARG A 137 -4.34 -10.12 -4.99
N LEU A 138 -3.27 -10.85 -4.69
CA LEU A 138 -3.25 -11.85 -3.64
C LEU A 138 -3.58 -11.24 -2.26
N ILE A 139 -3.05 -10.05 -1.99
CA ILE A 139 -3.36 -9.30 -0.77
C ILE A 139 -4.82 -8.85 -0.78
N GLU A 140 -5.31 -8.26 -1.87
CA GLU A 140 -6.70 -7.81 -2.01
C GLU A 140 -7.69 -8.94 -1.73
N GLN A 141 -7.47 -10.11 -2.32
CA GLN A 141 -8.30 -11.29 -2.09
C GLN A 141 -8.30 -11.72 -0.62
N LYS A 142 -7.12 -11.76 0.01
CA LYS A 142 -7.04 -12.13 1.43
C LYS A 142 -7.71 -11.10 2.34
N VAL A 143 -7.57 -9.83 2.05
CA VAL A 143 -8.23 -8.75 2.79
C VAL A 143 -9.76 -8.89 2.70
N THR A 144 -10.28 -9.10 1.50
CA THR A 144 -11.73 -9.34 1.28
C THR A 144 -12.21 -10.59 2.03
N GLU A 145 -11.47 -11.69 1.96
CA GLU A 145 -11.77 -12.94 2.69
C GLU A 145 -11.88 -12.71 4.22
N LEU A 146 -11.04 -11.83 4.76
CA LEU A 146 -11.00 -11.50 6.18
C LEU A 146 -12.03 -10.45 6.59
N GLY A 147 -12.88 -9.97 5.68
CA GLY A 147 -13.82 -8.88 5.94
C GLY A 147 -13.14 -7.53 6.16
N GLY A 148 -11.96 -7.37 5.60
CA GLY A 148 -11.21 -6.13 5.60
C GLY A 148 -11.48 -5.25 4.39
N ILE A 149 -10.82 -4.10 4.35
CA ILE A 149 -10.93 -3.14 3.24
C ILE A 149 -9.56 -2.53 2.92
N LYS A 150 -9.36 -2.17 1.65
CA LYS A 150 -8.13 -1.55 1.17
C LYS A 150 -8.35 -0.06 0.92
N SER A 151 -7.37 0.77 1.31
CA SER A 151 -7.30 2.18 0.91
C SER A 151 -6.93 2.33 -0.57
N LEU A 152 -7.66 3.18 -1.30
CA LEU A 152 -7.57 3.31 -2.77
C LEU A 152 -6.52 4.34 -3.26
N TYR A 153 -5.55 4.71 -2.46
CA TYR A 153 -4.50 5.65 -2.88
C TYR A 153 -3.38 5.00 -3.72
N SER A 154 -3.31 3.68 -3.72
CA SER A 154 -2.33 2.89 -4.47
C SER A 154 -2.99 2.04 -5.55
N ASP A 155 -2.17 1.38 -6.36
CA ASP A 155 -2.65 0.50 -7.42
C ASP A 155 -3.63 -0.56 -6.90
N ALA A 156 -4.76 -0.72 -7.56
CA ALA A 156 -5.77 -1.72 -7.28
C ALA A 156 -6.01 -2.61 -8.50
N TYR A 157 -6.40 -3.87 -8.25
CA TYR A 157 -6.51 -4.92 -9.27
C TYR A 157 -7.83 -5.70 -9.17
N PHE A 158 -8.84 -5.13 -8.55
CA PHE A 158 -10.19 -5.69 -8.47
C PHE A 158 -10.84 -5.77 -9.86
N ASP A 159 -11.71 -6.75 -10.09
CA ASP A 159 -12.67 -6.62 -11.17
C ASP A 159 -13.77 -5.60 -10.80
N GLU A 160 -14.54 -5.16 -11.80
CA GLU A 160 -15.49 -4.06 -11.59
C GLU A 160 -16.62 -4.43 -10.65
N ALA A 161 -17.14 -5.64 -10.75
CA ALA A 161 -18.25 -6.10 -9.90
C ALA A 161 -17.79 -6.25 -8.44
N GLU A 162 -16.61 -6.83 -8.23
CA GLU A 162 -15.99 -6.93 -6.91
C GLU A 162 -15.71 -5.55 -6.31
N PHE A 163 -15.14 -4.64 -7.10
CA PHE A 163 -14.84 -3.29 -6.65
C PHE A 163 -16.09 -2.58 -6.13
N TRP A 164 -17.17 -2.58 -6.92
CA TRP A 164 -18.39 -1.91 -6.52
C TRP A 164 -19.14 -2.60 -5.39
N SER A 165 -18.94 -3.89 -5.19
CA SER A 165 -19.50 -4.59 -4.02
C SER A 165 -18.76 -4.21 -2.72
N ILE A 166 -17.47 -3.91 -2.78
CA ILE A 166 -16.66 -3.51 -1.62
C ILE A 166 -16.87 -2.03 -1.29
N TYR A 167 -16.91 -1.16 -2.31
CA TYR A 167 -16.95 0.30 -2.16
C TYR A 167 -18.33 0.90 -2.41
N GLU A 168 -19.40 0.11 -2.16
CA GLU A 168 -20.80 0.57 -2.17
C GLU A 168 -21.18 1.37 -3.45
N GLY A 169 -21.21 0.66 -4.57
CA GLY A 169 -21.44 1.26 -5.89
C GLY A 169 -22.69 2.13 -5.99
N ASP A 170 -23.79 1.73 -5.34
CA ASP A 170 -25.05 2.49 -5.35
C ASP A 170 -24.92 3.82 -4.60
N SER A 171 -24.29 3.80 -3.42
CA SER A 171 -23.99 5.01 -2.67
C SER A 171 -23.04 5.93 -3.45
N TYR A 172 -22.03 5.35 -4.11
CA TYR A 172 -21.13 6.11 -4.98
C TYR A 172 -21.89 6.73 -6.17
N ALA A 173 -22.74 5.98 -6.84
CA ALA A 173 -23.50 6.47 -8.00
C ALA A 173 -24.41 7.64 -7.62
N ALA A 174 -25.07 7.59 -6.47
CA ALA A 174 -25.88 8.69 -5.95
C ALA A 174 -25.05 9.95 -5.69
N LEU A 175 -23.86 9.80 -5.08
CA LEU A 175 -22.93 10.92 -4.86
C LEU A 175 -22.38 11.48 -6.18
N LYS A 176 -22.02 10.62 -7.11
CA LYS A 176 -21.54 11.00 -8.44
C LYS A 176 -22.58 11.82 -9.19
N ALA A 177 -23.83 11.37 -9.22
CA ALA A 177 -24.93 12.09 -9.84
C ALA A 177 -25.17 13.47 -9.21
N LYS A 178 -25.03 13.58 -7.88
CA LYS A 178 -25.21 14.83 -7.14
C LYS A 178 -24.09 15.84 -7.39
N TYR A 179 -22.83 15.40 -7.37
CA TYR A 179 -21.68 16.31 -7.38
C TYR A 179 -20.99 16.45 -8.73
N ASP A 180 -21.28 15.56 -9.67
CA ASP A 180 -20.77 15.58 -11.04
C ASP A 180 -21.87 15.22 -12.05
N PRO A 181 -22.98 15.98 -12.09
CA PRO A 181 -24.13 15.68 -12.94
C PRO A 181 -23.83 15.69 -14.44
N GLY A 182 -22.72 16.31 -14.83
CA GLY A 182 -22.25 16.34 -16.21
C GLY A 182 -21.25 15.23 -16.56
N ASP A 183 -20.99 14.30 -15.64
CA ASP A 183 -20.03 13.19 -15.79
C ASP A 183 -18.65 13.61 -16.35
N ARG A 184 -18.15 14.71 -15.83
CA ARG A 184 -16.86 15.29 -16.28
C ARG A 184 -15.65 14.62 -15.68
N LEU A 185 -15.81 13.98 -14.52
CA LEU A 185 -14.75 13.29 -13.79
C LEU A 185 -14.86 11.79 -14.03
N LYS A 186 -13.74 11.14 -14.19
CA LYS A 186 -13.66 9.67 -14.19
C LYS A 186 -14.24 9.12 -12.88
N ASN A 187 -14.94 7.99 -12.96
CA ASN A 187 -15.42 7.33 -11.76
C ASN A 187 -14.27 6.72 -10.95
N LEU A 188 -14.55 6.30 -9.73
CA LEU A 188 -13.53 5.77 -8.80
C LEU A 188 -12.85 4.51 -9.35
N TYR A 189 -13.59 3.60 -9.97
CA TYR A 189 -13.04 2.41 -10.60
C TYR A 189 -12.11 2.74 -11.77
N GLN A 190 -12.55 3.60 -12.67
CA GLN A 190 -11.74 4.04 -13.80
C GLN A 190 -10.40 4.65 -13.35
N LYS A 191 -10.45 5.43 -12.27
CA LYS A 191 -9.27 6.11 -11.73
C LYS A 191 -8.33 5.18 -10.96
N CYS A 192 -8.86 4.35 -10.06
CA CYS A 192 -8.05 3.55 -9.14
C CYS A 192 -7.61 2.21 -9.73
N VAL A 193 -8.44 1.59 -10.57
CA VAL A 193 -8.15 0.29 -11.18
C VAL A 193 -7.68 0.43 -12.61
N LEU A 194 -8.43 1.13 -13.46
CA LEU A 194 -8.10 1.29 -14.89
C LEU A 194 -7.03 2.35 -15.16
N ARG A 195 -6.74 3.23 -14.20
CA ARG A 195 -5.70 4.29 -14.27
C ARG A 195 -5.91 5.25 -15.45
N GLN A 196 -7.16 5.63 -15.67
CA GLN A 196 -7.60 6.52 -16.77
C GLN A 196 -7.60 8.00 -16.36
#